data_be3c9dfa2986e9084f17784cca85fa3b
#
_entry.id   be3c9dfa2986e9084f17784cca85fa3b
#
_cell.length_a   1.000
_cell.length_b   1.000
_cell.length_c   1.000
_cell.angle_alpha   90.00
_cell.angle_beta   90.00
_cell.angle_gamma   90.00
#
_symmetry.space_group_name_H-M   'P 1'
#
loop_
_entity.id
_entity.type
_entity.pdbx_description
1 polymer ?
#
loop_
_entity_poly.entity_id
_entity_poly.type
_entity_poly.pdbx_seq_one_letter_code
_entity_poly.pdbx_strand_id
1 'polypeptide(L)'
;MQYAGIDIGSRTIELVVLRKNEIIEIRQTDSSFDPMAQAKKLLKGVEYEYIMATGYGRHLFEKFFDSSTITEIKAYAVGAGYLFPKIRTILDIGGQDSKAIALNDHGKVIKFEMNDKCAAGTGKFLEIMAQALGYNLDQFGIEALKATKDIQISSMCTVFAESEVTSLVAMGENRRDIALGLNRSVVKRAAGMLKRVSLKEPVFFAGGVARNQCICALLEQAVGNEIFVYENPQMVGALGAALLAAENN
;
A
#
# COMPACT_ATOMS: atom_id res chain seq x y z
N MET A 1 26.68 -10.84 -8.10
CA MET A 1 26.30 -9.65 -7.32
C MET A 1 24.87 -9.79 -6.85
N GLN A 2 24.58 -9.42 -5.61
CA GLN A 2 23.25 -9.37 -5.01
C GLN A 2 22.92 -7.93 -4.64
N TYR A 3 21.70 -7.49 -4.95
CA TYR A 3 21.24 -6.14 -4.73
C TYR A 3 20.01 -6.18 -3.82
N ALA A 4 19.99 -5.37 -2.79
CA ALA A 4 18.88 -5.31 -1.85
C ALA A 4 18.11 -4.01 -2.00
N GLY A 5 16.81 -4.09 -1.81
CA GLY A 5 15.93 -2.94 -1.64
C GLY A 5 15.15 -3.08 -0.35
N ILE A 6 15.12 -2.02 0.45
CA ILE A 6 14.39 -1.99 1.70
C ILE A 6 13.39 -0.83 1.69
N ASP A 7 12.14 -1.13 2.03
CA ASP A 7 11.08 -0.12 2.22
C ASP A 7 10.83 0.04 3.72
N ILE A 8 11.21 1.18 4.27
CA ILE A 8 11.01 1.50 5.69
C ILE A 8 9.67 2.22 5.82
N GLY A 9 8.61 1.44 5.81
CA GLY A 9 7.26 1.95 5.93
C GLY A 9 6.85 2.32 7.36
N SER A 10 5.73 3.01 7.50
CA SER A 10 5.19 3.44 8.81
C SER A 10 4.58 2.28 9.61
N ARG A 11 4.18 1.18 8.97
CA ARG A 11 3.55 0.02 9.59
C ARG A 11 4.42 -1.23 9.51
N THR A 12 5.02 -1.46 8.36
CA THR A 12 5.86 -2.62 8.06
C THR A 12 7.15 -2.19 7.37
N ILE A 13 8.14 -3.03 7.45
CA ILE A 13 9.42 -2.92 6.74
C ILE A 13 9.53 -4.13 5.83
N GLU A 14 9.76 -3.90 4.56
CA GLU A 14 9.90 -4.89 3.51
C GLU A 14 11.33 -4.90 2.96
N LEU A 15 11.84 -6.10 2.72
CA LEU A 15 13.14 -6.34 2.10
C LEU A 15 12.99 -7.27 0.91
N VAL A 16 13.58 -6.90 -0.21
CA VAL A 16 13.72 -7.73 -1.41
C VAL A 16 15.19 -7.82 -1.78
N VAL A 17 15.67 -9.03 -2.07
CA VAL A 17 17.02 -9.26 -2.57
C VAL A 17 16.94 -9.84 -3.98
N LEU A 18 17.71 -9.26 -4.88
CA LEU A 18 17.82 -9.67 -6.28
C LEU A 18 19.20 -10.28 -6.59
N ARG A 19 19.20 -11.31 -7.43
CA ARG A 19 20.39 -11.82 -8.11
C ARG A 19 20.07 -11.98 -9.58
N LYS A 20 20.86 -11.36 -10.47
CA LYS A 20 20.60 -11.36 -11.94
C LYS A 20 19.17 -10.90 -12.29
N ASN A 21 18.67 -9.89 -11.59
CA ASN A 21 17.31 -9.34 -11.69
C ASN A 21 16.17 -10.33 -11.31
N GLU A 22 16.47 -11.47 -10.71
CA GLU A 22 15.47 -12.39 -10.16
C GLU A 22 15.37 -12.22 -8.65
N ILE A 23 14.16 -12.28 -8.11
CA ILE A 23 13.91 -12.23 -6.67
C ILE A 23 14.38 -13.54 -6.06
N ILE A 24 15.38 -13.49 -5.15
CA ILE A 24 15.90 -14.65 -4.44
C ILE A 24 15.48 -14.69 -2.98
N GLU A 25 15.12 -13.55 -2.41
CA GLU A 25 14.68 -13.48 -1.03
C GLU A 25 13.72 -12.30 -0.82
N ILE A 26 12.68 -12.54 -0.03
CA ILE A 26 11.77 -11.52 0.49
C ILE A 26 11.60 -11.70 1.99
N ARG A 27 11.62 -10.60 2.73
CA ARG A 27 11.34 -10.57 4.17
C ARG A 27 10.44 -9.40 4.53
N GLN A 28 9.69 -9.56 5.60
CA GLN A 28 8.83 -8.52 6.15
C GLN A 28 8.84 -8.56 7.68
N THR A 29 8.73 -7.41 8.31
CA THR A 29 8.51 -7.26 9.75
C THR A 29 7.69 -6.02 10.05
N ASP A 30 7.07 -5.94 11.23
CA ASP A 30 6.43 -4.72 11.71
C ASP A 30 7.48 -3.65 12.00
N SER A 31 7.19 -2.38 11.66
CA SER A 31 8.10 -1.24 11.95
C SER A 31 8.24 -0.99 13.45
N SER A 32 7.19 -1.26 14.24
CA SER A 32 7.18 -1.04 15.68
C SER A 32 7.53 0.42 16.06
N PHE A 33 7.91 0.66 17.31
CA PHE A 33 8.37 1.97 17.79
C PHE A 33 9.86 2.23 17.49
N ASP A 34 10.64 1.17 17.17
CA ASP A 34 12.05 1.27 16.78
C ASP A 34 12.26 0.59 15.42
N PRO A 35 11.99 1.30 14.32
CA PRO A 35 12.11 0.73 12.97
C PRO A 35 13.56 0.37 12.61
N MET A 36 14.57 1.02 13.20
CA MET A 36 15.97 0.69 12.92
C MET A 36 16.40 -0.62 13.56
N ALA A 37 15.95 -0.90 14.79
CA ALA A 37 16.17 -2.20 15.40
C ALA A 37 15.47 -3.32 14.61
N GLN A 38 14.27 -3.08 14.08
CA GLN A 38 13.57 -4.04 13.24
C GLN A 38 14.28 -4.24 11.89
N ALA A 39 14.72 -3.16 11.23
CA ALA A 39 15.50 -3.25 9.99
C ALA A 39 16.79 -4.06 10.20
N LYS A 40 17.51 -3.82 11.31
CA LYS A 40 18.71 -4.60 11.66
C LYS A 40 18.43 -6.09 11.85
N LYS A 41 17.29 -6.44 12.46
CA LYS A 41 16.87 -7.85 12.59
C LYS A 41 16.52 -8.45 11.23
N LEU A 42 15.82 -7.69 10.38
CA LEU A 42 15.41 -8.11 9.05
C LEU A 42 16.61 -8.42 8.16
N LEU A 43 17.68 -7.61 8.27
CA LEU A 43 18.92 -7.76 7.51
C LEU A 43 19.85 -8.86 8.04
N LYS A 44 19.59 -9.42 9.23
CA LYS A 44 20.46 -10.44 9.81
C LYS A 44 20.58 -11.67 8.91
N GLY A 45 21.82 -12.00 8.50
CA GLY A 45 22.12 -13.13 7.63
C GLY A 45 21.71 -12.95 6.16
N VAL A 46 21.39 -11.73 5.75
CA VAL A 46 21.16 -11.39 4.33
C VAL A 46 22.50 -11.01 3.70
N GLU A 47 22.80 -11.59 2.54
CA GLU A 47 23.97 -11.24 1.75
C GLU A 47 23.58 -10.26 0.65
N TYR A 48 24.23 -9.12 0.57
CA TYR A 48 24.09 -8.13 -0.51
C TYR A 48 25.37 -7.31 -0.64
N GLU A 49 25.62 -6.81 -1.84
CA GLU A 49 26.75 -5.89 -2.11
C GLU A 49 26.29 -4.43 -2.03
N TYR A 50 25.05 -4.16 -2.46
CA TYR A 50 24.44 -2.83 -2.42
C TYR A 50 23.01 -2.90 -1.92
N ILE A 51 22.63 -1.90 -1.12
CA ILE A 51 21.25 -1.75 -0.63
C ILE A 51 20.74 -0.34 -0.90
N MET A 52 19.51 -0.24 -1.40
CA MET A 52 18.82 1.03 -1.58
C MET A 52 17.56 1.08 -0.73
N ALA A 53 17.39 2.18 0.00
CA ALA A 53 16.26 2.38 0.89
C ALA A 53 15.19 3.29 0.28
N THR A 54 13.93 2.93 0.50
CA THR A 54 12.75 3.75 0.22
C THR A 54 11.85 3.82 1.44
N GLY A 55 10.67 4.41 1.31
CA GLY A 55 9.73 4.54 2.42
C GLY A 55 9.94 5.81 3.25
N TYR A 56 9.04 5.99 4.21
CA TYR A 56 9.04 7.11 5.13
C TYR A 56 10.36 7.21 5.94
N GLY A 57 10.88 6.07 6.38
CA GLY A 57 12.08 5.98 7.21
C GLY A 57 13.41 5.92 6.43
N ARG A 58 13.43 6.03 5.09
CA ARG A 58 14.65 5.87 4.26
C ARG A 58 15.84 6.74 4.70
N HIS A 59 15.60 8.01 5.07
CA HIS A 59 16.67 8.92 5.50
C HIS A 59 17.18 8.61 6.90
N LEU A 60 16.35 7.99 7.76
CA LEU A 60 16.82 7.48 9.03
C LEU A 60 17.68 6.23 8.81
N PHE A 61 17.24 5.34 7.91
CA PHE A 61 17.99 4.13 7.56
C PHE A 61 19.41 4.47 7.01
N GLU A 62 19.53 5.41 6.10
CA GLU A 62 20.80 5.90 5.53
C GLU A 62 21.79 6.40 6.59
N LYS A 63 21.31 6.89 7.75
CA LYS A 63 22.19 7.32 8.85
C LYS A 63 22.82 6.17 9.63
N PHE A 64 22.20 4.98 9.59
CA PHE A 64 22.63 3.81 10.38
C PHE A 64 23.24 2.71 9.52
N PHE A 65 23.00 2.74 8.22
CA PHE A 65 23.45 1.72 7.28
C PHE A 65 24.08 2.39 6.06
N ASP A 66 25.15 1.79 5.52
CA ASP A 66 25.72 2.22 4.24
C ASP A 66 24.73 1.88 3.12
N SER A 67 23.99 2.87 2.65
CA SER A 67 22.89 2.71 1.71
C SER A 67 22.66 3.97 0.90
N SER A 68 22.11 3.84 -0.29
CA SER A 68 21.51 4.94 -1.04
C SER A 68 20.01 5.03 -0.79
N THR A 69 19.39 6.16 -1.13
CA THR A 69 17.94 6.36 -0.97
C THR A 69 17.25 6.73 -2.25
N ILE A 70 15.99 6.35 -2.36
CA ILE A 70 15.11 6.70 -3.48
C ILE A 70 13.70 7.08 -2.97
N THR A 71 13.02 7.92 -3.72
CA THR A 71 11.61 8.27 -3.37
C THR A 71 10.69 7.09 -3.62
N GLU A 72 9.68 6.93 -2.78
CA GLU A 72 8.65 5.90 -2.92
C GLU A 72 8.00 5.94 -4.31
N ILE A 73 7.67 7.13 -4.82
CA ILE A 73 7.06 7.30 -6.14
C ILE A 73 7.89 6.63 -7.23
N LYS A 74 9.23 6.81 -7.22
CA LYS A 74 10.11 6.19 -8.21
C LYS A 74 10.26 4.69 -7.97
N ALA A 75 10.40 4.26 -6.71
CA ALA A 75 10.50 2.85 -6.36
C ALA A 75 9.25 2.07 -6.79
N TYR A 76 8.06 2.57 -6.48
CA TYR A 76 6.80 1.93 -6.89
C TYR A 76 6.63 1.91 -8.42
N ALA A 77 7.03 2.97 -9.14
CA ALA A 77 6.98 3.00 -10.60
C ALA A 77 7.86 1.91 -11.22
N VAL A 78 9.09 1.73 -10.72
CA VAL A 78 10.03 0.73 -11.22
C VAL A 78 9.58 -0.68 -10.83
N GLY A 79 9.20 -0.91 -9.57
CA GLY A 79 8.74 -2.21 -9.08
C GLY A 79 7.47 -2.70 -9.79
N ALA A 80 6.46 -1.84 -9.93
CA ALA A 80 5.24 -2.18 -10.66
C ALA A 80 5.51 -2.41 -12.16
N GLY A 81 6.38 -1.58 -12.77
CA GLY A 81 6.77 -1.73 -14.18
C GLY A 81 7.51 -3.03 -14.46
N TYR A 82 8.32 -3.52 -13.51
CA TYR A 82 8.96 -4.83 -13.61
C TYR A 82 7.95 -5.98 -13.56
N LEU A 83 6.99 -5.91 -12.63
CA LEU A 83 5.96 -6.95 -12.46
C LEU A 83 4.94 -6.94 -13.61
N PHE A 84 4.58 -5.75 -14.10
CA PHE A 84 3.58 -5.55 -15.14
C PHE A 84 4.02 -4.47 -16.14
N PRO A 85 4.81 -4.81 -17.17
CA PRO A 85 5.45 -3.83 -18.06
C PRO A 85 4.50 -2.88 -18.81
N LYS A 86 3.22 -3.26 -18.94
CA LYS A 86 2.19 -2.45 -19.63
C LYS A 86 1.44 -1.50 -18.72
N ILE A 87 1.78 -1.46 -17.42
CA ILE A 87 1.04 -0.65 -16.45
C ILE A 87 1.09 0.85 -16.79
N ARG A 88 -0.01 1.57 -16.56
CA ARG A 88 -0.15 3.00 -16.81
C ARG A 88 -0.49 3.80 -15.58
N THR A 89 -1.13 3.16 -14.60
CA THR A 89 -1.51 3.81 -13.34
C THR A 89 -1.22 2.86 -12.19
N ILE A 90 -0.64 3.40 -11.13
CA ILE A 90 -0.41 2.68 -9.88
C ILE A 90 -1.23 3.37 -8.80
N LEU A 91 -1.97 2.57 -8.05
CA LEU A 91 -2.56 2.96 -6.77
C LEU A 91 -1.80 2.22 -5.69
N ASP A 92 -1.19 2.92 -4.76
CA ASP A 92 -0.63 2.37 -3.54
C ASP A 92 -1.45 2.86 -2.35
N ILE A 93 -1.94 1.94 -1.52
CA ILE A 93 -2.56 2.29 -0.25
C ILE A 93 -1.80 1.58 0.85
N GLY A 94 -0.97 2.36 1.53
CA GLY A 94 -0.12 1.95 2.63
C GLY A 94 -0.82 1.99 3.99
N GLY A 95 0.00 1.89 5.04
CA GLY A 95 -0.47 1.96 6.43
C GLY A 95 -1.00 3.34 6.81
N GLN A 96 -0.31 4.42 6.45
CA GLN A 96 -0.67 5.79 6.85
C GLN A 96 -0.82 6.77 5.69
N ASP A 97 -0.51 6.36 4.48
CA ASP A 97 -0.59 7.17 3.28
C ASP A 97 -1.23 6.42 2.11
N SER A 98 -1.53 7.17 1.06
CA SER A 98 -2.03 6.61 -0.20
C SER A 98 -1.44 7.42 -1.35
N LYS A 99 -1.10 6.74 -2.44
CA LYS A 99 -0.49 7.35 -3.62
C LYS A 99 -1.19 6.87 -4.89
N ALA A 100 -1.47 7.79 -5.81
CA ALA A 100 -1.84 7.48 -7.17
C ALA A 100 -0.74 8.01 -8.10
N ILE A 101 -0.23 7.17 -9.00
CA ILE A 101 0.91 7.49 -9.85
C ILE A 101 0.53 7.18 -11.30
N ALA A 102 0.65 8.15 -12.20
CA ALA A 102 0.47 7.96 -13.63
C ALA A 102 1.81 7.82 -14.33
N LEU A 103 1.89 6.86 -15.23
CA LEU A 103 3.08 6.54 -16.03
C LEU A 103 2.83 6.83 -17.52
N ASN A 104 3.90 7.24 -18.22
CA ASN A 104 3.88 7.29 -19.69
C ASN A 104 4.14 5.89 -20.30
N ASP A 105 4.18 5.81 -21.64
CA ASP A 105 4.39 4.57 -22.39
C ASP A 105 5.77 3.93 -22.18
N HIS A 106 6.70 4.68 -21.58
CA HIS A 106 8.05 4.22 -21.24
C HIS A 106 8.19 3.91 -19.73
N GLY A 107 7.09 3.80 -18.99
CA GLY A 107 7.09 3.52 -17.54
C GLY A 107 7.59 4.68 -16.65
N LYS A 108 7.78 5.89 -17.22
CA LYS A 108 8.23 7.06 -16.43
C LYS A 108 7.04 7.77 -15.80
N VAL A 109 7.23 8.20 -14.55
CA VAL A 109 6.23 8.99 -13.81
C VAL A 109 5.98 10.32 -14.51
N ILE A 110 4.72 10.62 -14.82
CA ILE A 110 4.28 11.90 -15.40
C ILE A 110 3.47 12.74 -14.43
N LYS A 111 2.76 12.10 -13.51
CA LYS A 111 1.97 12.77 -12.48
C LYS A 111 1.78 11.86 -11.29
N PHE A 112 1.66 12.43 -10.10
CA PHE A 112 1.26 11.70 -8.91
C PHE A 112 0.43 12.56 -7.97
N GLU A 113 -0.37 11.91 -7.14
CA GLU A 113 -1.12 12.46 -6.02
C GLU A 113 -0.80 11.66 -4.78
N MET A 114 -0.69 12.32 -3.64
CA MET A 114 -0.41 11.69 -2.36
C MET A 114 -1.36 12.19 -1.28
N ASN A 115 -1.82 11.30 -0.43
CA ASN A 115 -2.48 11.59 0.83
C ASN A 115 -1.61 11.06 1.96
N ASP A 116 -0.79 11.92 2.55
CA ASP A 116 0.14 11.63 3.65
C ASP A 116 -0.19 12.36 4.95
N LYS A 117 -1.31 13.11 4.96
CA LYS A 117 -1.71 13.96 6.09
C LYS A 117 -3.00 13.51 6.77
N CYS A 118 -3.70 12.54 6.20
CA CYS A 118 -4.99 12.11 6.72
C CYS A 118 -5.10 10.58 6.67
N ALA A 119 -5.38 9.96 7.81
CA ALA A 119 -5.57 8.52 7.93
C ALA A 119 -6.76 7.99 7.10
N ALA A 120 -7.76 8.83 6.85
CA ALA A 120 -8.91 8.43 6.05
C ALA A 120 -8.48 8.02 4.63
N GLY A 121 -8.89 6.82 4.22
CA GLY A 121 -8.48 6.22 2.94
C GLY A 121 -7.14 5.49 2.97
N THR A 122 -6.64 5.14 4.16
CA THR A 122 -5.41 4.37 4.37
C THR A 122 -5.66 3.10 5.17
N GLY A 123 -4.64 2.24 5.30
CA GLY A 123 -4.72 1.04 6.14
C GLY A 123 -5.05 1.34 7.60
N LYS A 124 -4.58 2.47 8.14
CA LYS A 124 -4.87 2.87 9.52
C LYS A 124 -6.35 3.16 9.76
N PHE A 125 -7.03 3.74 8.78
CA PHE A 125 -8.48 3.91 8.84
C PHE A 125 -9.19 2.54 8.93
N LEU A 126 -8.82 1.60 8.07
CA LEU A 126 -9.40 0.25 8.06
C LEU A 126 -9.13 -0.50 9.37
N GLU A 127 -7.93 -0.38 9.92
CA GLU A 127 -7.54 -0.99 11.20
C GLU A 127 -8.45 -0.50 12.35
N ILE A 128 -8.63 0.82 12.48
CA ILE A 128 -9.49 1.42 13.50
C ILE A 128 -10.96 0.99 13.31
N MET A 129 -11.45 1.02 12.08
CA MET A 129 -12.84 0.66 11.79
C MET A 129 -13.11 -0.83 11.97
N ALA A 130 -12.18 -1.71 11.60
CA ALA A 130 -12.28 -3.15 11.86
C ALA A 130 -12.36 -3.41 13.36
N GLN A 131 -11.51 -2.78 14.16
CA GLN A 131 -11.51 -2.89 15.62
C GLN A 131 -12.83 -2.38 16.22
N ALA A 132 -13.34 -1.23 15.78
CA ALA A 132 -14.61 -0.67 16.24
C ALA A 132 -15.81 -1.61 15.99
N LEU A 133 -15.76 -2.39 14.90
CA LEU A 133 -16.75 -3.41 14.56
C LEU A 133 -16.46 -4.81 15.14
N GLY A 134 -15.35 -4.98 15.89
CA GLY A 134 -14.96 -6.25 16.48
C GLY A 134 -14.50 -7.30 15.45
N TYR A 135 -13.91 -6.86 14.34
CA TYR A 135 -13.28 -7.72 13.34
C TYR A 135 -11.75 -7.65 13.43
N ASN A 136 -11.09 -8.77 13.10
CA ASN A 136 -9.68 -8.72 12.71
C ASN A 136 -9.56 -8.10 11.31
N LEU A 137 -8.46 -7.39 11.07
CA LEU A 137 -8.25 -6.67 9.79
C LEU A 137 -8.34 -7.60 8.57
N ASP A 138 -7.81 -8.82 8.67
CA ASP A 138 -7.85 -9.82 7.57
C ASP A 138 -9.27 -10.31 7.28
N GLN A 139 -10.16 -10.33 8.28
CA GLN A 139 -11.56 -10.73 8.14
C GLN A 139 -12.45 -9.59 7.65
N PHE A 140 -12.01 -8.35 7.84
CA PHE A 140 -12.83 -7.17 7.64
C PHE A 140 -13.37 -7.05 6.20
N GLY A 141 -12.52 -7.24 5.20
CA GLY A 141 -12.93 -7.25 3.79
C GLY A 141 -13.83 -8.44 3.44
N ILE A 142 -13.50 -9.63 3.97
CA ILE A 142 -14.27 -10.87 3.71
C ILE A 142 -15.70 -10.75 4.28
N GLU A 143 -15.84 -10.20 5.49
CA GLU A 143 -17.15 -10.01 6.12
C GLU A 143 -17.94 -8.88 5.41
N ALA A 144 -17.28 -7.84 4.94
CA ALA A 144 -17.91 -6.77 4.16
C ALA A 144 -18.53 -7.29 2.84
N LEU A 145 -17.90 -8.27 2.18
CA LEU A 145 -18.46 -8.89 0.96
C LEU A 145 -19.75 -9.69 1.20
N LYS A 146 -20.07 -10.02 2.46
CA LYS A 146 -21.31 -10.70 2.85
C LYS A 146 -22.43 -9.73 3.22
N ALA A 147 -22.24 -8.43 3.00
CA ALA A 147 -23.23 -7.40 3.27
C ALA A 147 -24.49 -7.58 2.41
N THR A 148 -25.62 -7.24 2.97
CA THR A 148 -26.95 -7.34 2.30
C THR A 148 -27.58 -5.98 2.02
N LYS A 149 -27.09 -4.93 2.70
CA LYS A 149 -27.55 -3.55 2.53
C LYS A 149 -26.36 -2.63 2.20
N ASP A 150 -26.63 -1.56 1.48
CA ASP A 150 -25.67 -0.50 1.19
C ASP A 150 -25.85 0.64 2.20
N ILE A 151 -25.09 0.58 3.30
CA ILE A 151 -25.03 1.67 4.27
C ILE A 151 -23.98 2.67 3.83
N GLN A 152 -24.37 3.93 3.67
CA GLN A 152 -23.43 4.99 3.34
C GLN A 152 -22.84 5.57 4.62
N ILE A 153 -21.49 5.62 4.67
CA ILE A 153 -20.76 6.33 5.72
C ILE A 153 -20.55 7.77 5.25
N SER A 154 -21.11 8.71 6.01
CA SER A 154 -21.08 10.13 5.69
C SER A 154 -19.79 10.81 6.11
N SER A 155 -19.20 10.36 7.20
CA SER A 155 -18.02 10.97 7.82
C SER A 155 -16.74 10.60 7.07
N MET A 156 -16.01 11.63 6.69
CA MET A 156 -14.71 11.46 6.00
C MET A 156 -13.53 11.41 6.98
N CYS A 157 -13.64 12.01 8.15
CA CYS A 157 -12.61 11.99 9.18
C CYS A 157 -12.72 10.69 9.99
N THR A 158 -11.57 10.05 10.28
CA THR A 158 -11.52 8.78 11.04
C THR A 158 -12.22 8.88 12.39
N VAL A 159 -12.04 10.00 13.12
CA VAL A 159 -12.66 10.20 14.44
C VAL A 159 -14.19 10.27 14.34
N PHE A 160 -14.70 11.03 13.36
CA PHE A 160 -16.15 11.12 13.16
C PHE A 160 -16.75 9.85 12.56
N ALA A 161 -16.01 9.14 11.71
CA ALA A 161 -16.43 7.84 11.20
C ALA A 161 -16.56 6.80 12.31
N GLU A 162 -15.66 6.80 13.29
CA GLU A 162 -15.76 5.92 14.48
C GLU A 162 -17.02 6.22 15.30
N SER A 163 -17.35 7.50 15.51
CA SER A 163 -18.58 7.91 16.19
C SER A 163 -19.84 7.52 15.40
N GLU A 164 -19.80 7.65 14.07
CA GLU A 164 -20.89 7.23 13.18
C GLU A 164 -21.10 5.71 13.22
N VAL A 165 -20.01 4.93 13.18
CA VAL A 165 -20.04 3.46 13.34
C VAL A 165 -20.68 3.06 14.68
N THR A 166 -20.24 3.69 15.77
CA THR A 166 -20.83 3.44 17.11
C THR A 166 -22.33 3.70 17.13
N SER A 167 -22.79 4.79 16.49
CA SER A 167 -24.20 5.13 16.40
C SER A 167 -24.98 4.10 15.56
N LEU A 168 -24.45 3.67 14.41
CA LEU A 168 -25.08 2.67 13.55
C LEU A 168 -25.20 1.32 14.26
N VAL A 169 -24.18 0.90 15.00
CA VAL A 169 -24.21 -0.32 15.83
C VAL A 169 -25.27 -0.20 16.93
N ALA A 170 -25.38 0.96 17.59
CA ALA A 170 -26.40 1.21 18.62
C ALA A 170 -27.83 1.22 18.05
N MET A 171 -28.02 1.59 16.78
CA MET A 171 -29.30 1.51 16.06
C MET A 171 -29.63 0.09 15.59
N GLY A 172 -28.75 -0.89 15.80
CA GLY A 172 -28.95 -2.29 15.42
C GLY A 172 -28.62 -2.61 13.97
N GLU A 173 -27.90 -1.74 13.25
CA GLU A 173 -27.46 -2.03 11.88
C GLU A 173 -26.46 -3.18 11.87
N ASN A 174 -26.48 -3.96 10.78
CA ASN A 174 -25.61 -5.13 10.65
C ASN A 174 -24.18 -4.69 10.44
N ARG A 175 -23.25 -5.23 11.23
CA ARG A 175 -21.82 -4.91 11.16
C ARG A 175 -21.20 -5.16 9.77
N ARG A 176 -21.71 -6.14 8.99
CA ARG A 176 -21.25 -6.40 7.62
C ARG A 176 -21.62 -5.28 6.67
N ASP A 177 -22.82 -4.75 6.81
CA ASP A 177 -23.32 -3.66 5.99
C ASP A 177 -22.56 -2.36 6.28
N ILE A 178 -22.27 -2.10 7.57
CA ILE A 178 -21.40 -1.00 7.99
C ILE A 178 -19.98 -1.19 7.42
N ALA A 179 -19.41 -2.41 7.50
CA ALA A 179 -18.09 -2.72 6.98
C ALA A 179 -18.00 -2.48 5.46
N LEU A 180 -19.03 -2.83 4.68
CA LEU A 180 -19.11 -2.53 3.26
C LEU A 180 -19.07 -1.02 3.00
N GLY A 181 -19.87 -0.24 3.72
CA GLY A 181 -19.88 1.23 3.60
C GLY A 181 -18.53 1.86 3.90
N LEU A 182 -17.81 1.36 4.91
CA LEU A 182 -16.47 1.81 5.26
C LEU A 182 -15.44 1.50 4.15
N ASN A 183 -15.42 0.26 3.63
CA ASN A 183 -14.56 -0.10 2.50
C ASN A 183 -14.87 0.76 1.26
N ARG A 184 -16.15 1.01 0.98
CA ARG A 184 -16.61 1.88 -0.11
C ARG A 184 -16.11 3.33 0.06
N SER A 185 -16.09 3.84 1.29
CA SER A 185 -15.57 5.19 1.55
C SER A 185 -14.07 5.32 1.20
N VAL A 186 -13.27 4.28 1.45
CA VAL A 186 -11.86 4.22 1.06
C VAL A 186 -11.73 4.21 -0.46
N VAL A 187 -12.49 3.36 -1.14
CA VAL A 187 -12.47 3.29 -2.62
C VAL A 187 -12.90 4.60 -3.27
N LYS A 188 -13.92 5.28 -2.73
CA LYS A 188 -14.34 6.62 -3.21
C LYS A 188 -13.20 7.64 -3.18
N ARG A 189 -12.37 7.63 -2.11
CA ARG A 189 -11.20 8.50 -2.02
C ARG A 189 -10.12 8.10 -3.03
N ALA A 190 -9.80 6.80 -3.12
CA ALA A 190 -8.84 6.27 -4.08
C ALA A 190 -9.23 6.63 -5.53
N ALA A 191 -10.51 6.44 -5.90
CA ALA A 191 -11.03 6.82 -7.22
C ALA A 191 -10.89 8.34 -7.47
N GLY A 192 -11.09 9.17 -6.45
CA GLY A 192 -10.84 10.61 -6.54
C GLY A 192 -9.37 10.94 -6.83
N MET A 193 -8.41 10.23 -6.22
CA MET A 193 -6.97 10.40 -6.50
C MET A 193 -6.63 9.92 -7.91
N LEU A 194 -7.14 8.77 -8.33
CA LEU A 194 -6.95 8.22 -9.67
C LEU A 194 -7.45 9.18 -10.75
N LYS A 195 -8.61 9.81 -10.56
CA LYS A 195 -9.12 10.85 -11.47
C LYS A 195 -8.19 12.06 -11.58
N ARG A 196 -7.61 12.51 -10.46
CA ARG A 196 -6.69 13.66 -10.46
C ARG A 196 -5.38 13.39 -11.18
N VAL A 197 -4.90 12.16 -11.21
CA VAL A 197 -3.71 11.79 -12.00
C VAL A 197 -4.04 11.43 -13.45
N SER A 198 -5.31 11.56 -13.86
CA SER A 198 -5.77 11.20 -15.22
C SER A 198 -5.60 9.71 -15.49
N LEU A 199 -6.31 8.91 -14.69
CA LEU A 199 -6.35 7.45 -14.77
C LEU A 199 -6.25 6.94 -16.21
N LYS A 200 -5.29 6.08 -16.46
CA LYS A 200 -5.12 5.27 -17.67
C LYS A 200 -4.96 3.82 -17.29
N GLU A 201 -5.54 2.96 -18.06
CA GLU A 201 -5.43 1.51 -17.89
C GLU A 201 -4.20 0.95 -18.61
N PRO A 202 -3.66 -0.17 -18.13
CA PRO A 202 -4.05 -0.96 -16.96
C PRO A 202 -3.67 -0.30 -15.63
N VAL A 203 -4.42 -0.65 -14.55
CA VAL A 203 -4.18 -0.18 -13.18
C VAL A 203 -3.53 -1.27 -12.35
N PHE A 204 -2.48 -0.91 -11.62
CA PHE A 204 -1.81 -1.76 -10.64
C PHE A 204 -2.15 -1.29 -9.22
N PHE A 205 -2.59 -2.20 -8.35
CA PHE A 205 -2.89 -1.90 -6.97
C PHE A 205 -1.87 -2.53 -6.03
N ALA A 206 -1.16 -1.70 -5.28
CA ALA A 206 -0.08 -2.04 -4.36
C ALA A 206 -0.40 -1.62 -2.92
N GLY A 207 0.52 -1.95 -2.01
CA GLY A 207 0.43 -1.65 -0.60
C GLY A 207 -0.39 -2.67 0.19
N GLY A 208 -0.36 -2.54 1.52
CA GLY A 208 -1.00 -3.51 2.42
C GLY A 208 -2.51 -3.64 2.23
N VAL A 209 -3.17 -2.57 1.81
CA VAL A 209 -4.63 -2.54 1.59
C VAL A 209 -5.04 -3.35 0.34
N ALA A 210 -4.14 -3.60 -0.60
CA ALA A 210 -4.40 -4.47 -1.75
C ALA A 210 -4.69 -5.94 -1.36
N ARG A 211 -4.43 -6.34 -0.11
CA ARG A 211 -4.85 -7.64 0.44
C ARG A 211 -6.34 -7.70 0.81
N ASN A 212 -7.02 -6.56 0.87
CA ASN A 212 -8.44 -6.48 1.18
C ASN A 212 -9.31 -6.78 -0.06
N GLN A 213 -9.88 -7.97 -0.12
CA GLN A 213 -10.68 -8.45 -1.26
C GLN A 213 -11.90 -7.55 -1.56
N CYS A 214 -12.54 -6.98 -0.55
CA CYS A 214 -13.68 -6.08 -0.75
C CYS A 214 -13.24 -4.78 -1.44
N ILE A 215 -12.10 -4.22 -1.03
CA ILE A 215 -11.54 -3.01 -1.67
C ILE A 215 -11.14 -3.32 -3.11
N CYS A 216 -10.51 -4.47 -3.39
CA CYS A 216 -10.18 -4.87 -4.75
C CYS A 216 -11.44 -4.93 -5.64
N ALA A 217 -12.47 -5.65 -5.21
CA ALA A 217 -13.73 -5.76 -5.95
C ALA A 217 -14.44 -4.41 -6.17
N LEU A 218 -14.48 -3.56 -5.14
CA LEU A 218 -15.05 -2.22 -5.24
C LEU A 218 -14.22 -1.27 -6.12
N LEU A 219 -12.90 -1.44 -6.13
CA LEU A 219 -12.00 -0.64 -6.96
C LEU A 219 -12.18 -1.00 -8.44
N GLU A 220 -12.28 -2.29 -8.78
CA GLU A 220 -12.59 -2.75 -10.15
C GLU A 220 -13.91 -2.17 -10.65
N GLN A 221 -14.95 -2.18 -9.82
CA GLN A 221 -16.23 -1.53 -10.15
C GLN A 221 -16.07 -0.02 -10.38
N ALA A 222 -15.26 0.65 -9.56
CA ALA A 222 -15.06 2.10 -9.65
C ALA A 222 -14.19 2.53 -10.84
N VAL A 223 -13.24 1.67 -11.24
CA VAL A 223 -12.37 1.87 -12.42
C VAL A 223 -13.08 1.43 -13.71
N GLY A 224 -13.98 0.45 -13.63
CA GLY A 224 -14.69 -0.12 -14.77
C GLY A 224 -13.91 -1.23 -15.49
N ASN A 225 -12.77 -1.65 -14.94
CA ASN A 225 -11.89 -2.68 -15.46
C ASN A 225 -11.20 -3.47 -14.38
N GLU A 226 -10.61 -4.60 -14.75
CA GLU A 226 -9.76 -5.43 -13.89
C GLU A 226 -8.55 -4.63 -13.41
N ILE A 227 -8.18 -4.83 -12.14
CA ILE A 227 -6.96 -4.29 -11.53
C ILE A 227 -5.92 -5.41 -11.38
N PHE A 228 -4.65 -5.06 -11.52
CA PHE A 228 -3.55 -5.99 -11.28
C PHE A 228 -3.05 -5.86 -9.85
N VAL A 229 -3.03 -6.97 -9.12
CA VAL A 229 -2.50 -7.08 -7.76
C VAL A 229 -1.39 -8.14 -7.76
N TYR A 230 -0.22 -7.79 -7.25
CA TYR A 230 0.85 -8.76 -7.05
C TYR A 230 0.55 -9.63 -5.81
N GLU A 231 0.98 -10.90 -5.81
CA GLU A 231 0.77 -11.82 -4.67
C GLU A 231 1.30 -11.27 -3.34
N ASN A 232 2.40 -10.49 -3.39
CA ASN A 232 3.01 -9.80 -2.26
C ASN A 232 2.94 -8.27 -2.46
N PRO A 233 1.76 -7.63 -2.36
CA PRO A 233 1.54 -6.27 -2.82
C PRO A 233 2.30 -5.21 -2.01
N GLN A 234 2.80 -5.56 -0.82
CA GLN A 234 3.61 -4.70 0.04
C GLN A 234 5.08 -4.64 -0.41
N MET A 235 5.57 -5.63 -1.19
CA MET A 235 6.97 -5.72 -1.60
C MET A 235 7.34 -4.81 -2.77
N VAL A 236 6.37 -4.16 -3.40
CA VAL A 236 6.58 -3.41 -4.65
C VAL A 236 7.58 -2.26 -4.48
N GLY A 237 7.52 -1.53 -3.37
CA GLY A 237 8.46 -0.46 -3.05
C GLY A 237 9.89 -0.99 -2.87
N ALA A 238 10.05 -2.05 -2.05
CA ALA A 238 11.34 -2.70 -1.83
C ALA A 238 11.90 -3.33 -3.11
N LEU A 239 11.05 -3.96 -3.94
CA LEU A 239 11.45 -4.50 -5.24
C LEU A 239 11.98 -3.40 -6.16
N GLY A 240 11.28 -2.28 -6.28
CA GLY A 240 11.73 -1.16 -7.10
C GLY A 240 13.04 -0.55 -6.61
N ALA A 241 13.24 -0.47 -5.29
CA ALA A 241 14.50 -0.04 -4.71
C ALA A 241 15.65 -1.02 -5.04
N ALA A 242 15.40 -2.34 -4.97
CA ALA A 242 16.40 -3.36 -5.32
C ALA A 242 16.79 -3.31 -6.80
N LEU A 243 15.83 -3.13 -7.70
CA LEU A 243 16.08 -2.97 -9.14
C LEU A 243 16.92 -1.72 -9.42
N LEU A 244 16.61 -0.59 -8.78
CA LEU A 244 17.38 0.63 -8.91
C LEU A 244 18.79 0.52 -8.29
N ALA A 245 18.97 -0.26 -7.23
CA ALA A 245 20.30 -0.60 -6.71
C ALA A 245 21.13 -1.36 -7.75
N ALA A 246 20.49 -2.28 -8.48
CA ALA A 246 21.16 -3.04 -9.55
C ALA A 246 21.48 -2.23 -10.82
N GLU A 247 20.68 -1.21 -11.16
CA GLU A 247 20.90 -0.34 -12.30
C GLU A 247 22.05 0.67 -12.08
N ASN A 248 22.27 1.09 -10.83
CA ASN A 248 23.23 2.16 -10.49
C ASN A 248 24.63 1.64 -10.15
N ASN A 249 24.86 0.32 -10.16
CA ASN A 249 26.10 -0.36 -9.82
C ASN A 249 26.42 -1.50 -10.80
#